data_c39ea2ccdca19773f70e94d1c3d31860
#
_entry.id   c39ea2ccdca19773f70e94d1c3d31860
#
_cell.length_a   1.000
_cell.length_b   1.000
_cell.length_c   1.000
_cell.angle_alpha   90.00
_cell.angle_beta   90.00
_cell.angle_gamma   90.00
#
_symmetry.space_group_name_H-M   'P 1'
#
loop_
_entity.id
_entity.type
_entity.pdbx_description
1 polymer ?
#
loop_
_entity_poly.entity_id
_entity_poly.type
_entity_poly.pdbx_seq_one_letter_code
_entity_poly.pdbx_strand_id
1 'polypeptide(L)'
;MKIGELEIEIKRSKRRKTITVNIERDGSVNAVAPTNCDDETVRKELEAREYLICKHVAHRKAVNKAYINRNFVNGQAFLFMGKSYNLLISETAKKSLEIVDDKFILSERCLPKAKETFIKFYKKQGLPYLQKRIDYFSKLVGRAPTSIRIIELGGHWASCTPQHTINFHWKCIMAKPEVIDYLIVHELTHLKYPQHTRQFWDSVFSVMPSYKECEDWLHDYGVTLNLDSG
;
A
#
# COMPACT_ATOMS: atom_id res chain seq x y z
N MET A 1 3.66 -6.94 -26.97
CA MET A 1 4.73 -6.30 -27.77
C MET A 1 6.04 -6.57 -27.06
N LYS A 2 7.06 -7.02 -27.78
CA LYS A 2 8.38 -7.28 -27.19
C LYS A 2 9.28 -6.06 -27.40
N ILE A 3 9.91 -5.56 -26.34
CA ILE A 3 10.88 -4.45 -26.32
C ILE A 3 12.10 -4.95 -25.54
N GLY A 4 13.24 -5.14 -26.23
CA GLY A 4 14.38 -5.82 -25.63
C GLY A 4 14.00 -7.18 -25.06
N GLU A 5 14.22 -7.40 -23.74
CA GLU A 5 13.83 -8.63 -23.03
C GLU A 5 12.44 -8.54 -22.36
N LEU A 6 11.75 -7.40 -22.47
CA LEU A 6 10.46 -7.18 -21.83
C LEU A 6 9.31 -7.62 -22.75
N GLU A 7 8.36 -8.37 -22.19
CA GLU A 7 7.05 -8.59 -22.79
C GLU A 7 6.06 -7.57 -22.21
N ILE A 8 5.54 -6.68 -23.07
CA ILE A 8 4.64 -5.60 -22.68
C ILE A 8 3.26 -5.85 -23.27
N GLU A 9 2.25 -6.01 -22.41
CA GLU A 9 0.85 -6.10 -22.83
C GLU A 9 0.36 -4.71 -23.27
N ILE A 10 -0.16 -4.58 -24.51
CA ILE A 10 -0.67 -3.30 -25.00
C ILE A 10 -2.20 -3.29 -24.92
N LYS A 11 -2.73 -2.36 -24.10
CA LYS A 11 -4.18 -2.09 -24.00
C LYS A 11 -4.51 -0.81 -24.75
N ARG A 12 -5.61 -0.81 -25.49
CA ARG A 12 -6.08 0.37 -26.24
C ARG A 12 -7.23 1.06 -25.51
N SER A 13 -7.19 2.41 -25.44
CA SER A 13 -8.19 3.20 -24.73
C SER A 13 -8.62 4.43 -25.51
N LYS A 14 -9.93 4.60 -25.71
CA LYS A 14 -10.54 5.80 -26.32
C LYS A 14 -10.41 7.05 -25.43
N ARG A 15 -10.21 6.87 -24.11
CA ARG A 15 -10.16 7.97 -23.13
C ARG A 15 -8.75 8.52 -22.96
N ARG A 16 -7.72 7.80 -23.35
CA ARG A 16 -6.31 8.22 -23.20
C ARG A 16 -5.87 9.03 -24.40
N LYS A 17 -5.08 10.07 -24.13
CA LYS A 17 -4.42 10.92 -25.15
C LYS A 17 -2.91 10.65 -25.23
N THR A 18 -2.34 9.97 -24.27
CA THR A 18 -0.91 9.66 -24.16
C THR A 18 -0.70 8.19 -23.85
N ILE A 19 0.48 7.68 -24.19
CA ILE A 19 0.91 6.32 -23.84
C ILE A 19 1.37 6.32 -22.37
N THR A 20 0.77 5.44 -21.58
CA THR A 20 1.10 5.25 -20.16
C THR A 20 1.63 3.85 -19.97
N VAL A 21 2.79 3.70 -19.33
CA VAL A 21 3.37 2.40 -18.95
C VAL A 21 3.08 2.16 -17.47
N ASN A 22 2.55 0.99 -17.15
CA ASN A 22 2.34 0.56 -15.77
C ASN A 22 3.22 -0.68 -15.51
N ILE A 23 3.88 -0.67 -14.38
CA ILE A 23 4.62 -1.82 -13.86
C ILE A 23 3.84 -2.36 -12.68
N GLU A 24 3.29 -3.55 -12.84
CA GLU A 24 2.46 -4.19 -11.83
C GLU A 24 3.30 -4.64 -10.62
N ARG A 25 2.62 -5.00 -9.54
CA ARG A 25 3.28 -5.43 -8.31
C ARG A 25 4.11 -6.70 -8.48
N ASP A 26 3.73 -7.59 -9.39
CA ASP A 26 4.46 -8.81 -9.73
C ASP A 26 5.66 -8.58 -10.65
N GLY A 27 5.83 -7.33 -11.14
CA GLY A 27 6.88 -6.94 -12.08
C GLY A 27 6.49 -7.14 -13.55
N SER A 28 5.25 -7.54 -13.84
CA SER A 28 4.72 -7.53 -15.21
C SER A 28 4.53 -6.09 -15.70
N VAL A 29 4.64 -5.90 -17.01
CA VAL A 29 4.55 -4.58 -17.65
C VAL A 29 3.37 -4.54 -18.59
N ASN A 30 2.52 -3.55 -18.45
CA ASN A 30 1.50 -3.23 -19.44
C ASN A 30 1.57 -1.76 -19.87
N ALA A 31 1.16 -1.48 -21.10
CA ALA A 31 1.05 -0.11 -21.59
C ALA A 31 -0.37 0.15 -22.09
N VAL A 32 -0.90 1.33 -21.76
CA VAL A 32 -2.19 1.80 -22.25
C VAL A 32 -1.94 2.89 -23.27
N ALA A 33 -2.33 2.65 -24.53
CA ALA A 33 -2.17 3.57 -25.63
C ALA A 33 -3.52 4.07 -26.16
N PRO A 34 -3.59 5.29 -26.75
CA PRO A 34 -4.77 5.75 -27.47
C PRO A 34 -5.15 4.81 -28.61
N THR A 35 -6.46 4.69 -28.90
CA THR A 35 -6.92 3.83 -30.02
C THR A 35 -6.48 4.31 -31.40
N ASN A 36 -6.18 5.59 -31.55
CA ASN A 36 -5.71 6.22 -32.81
C ASN A 36 -4.19 6.26 -32.95
N CYS A 37 -3.45 5.70 -32.00
CA CYS A 37 -1.98 5.61 -32.07
C CYS A 37 -1.59 4.29 -32.74
N ASP A 38 -0.76 4.31 -33.76
CA ASP A 38 -0.26 3.13 -34.44
C ASP A 38 0.76 2.36 -33.57
N ASP A 39 0.99 1.10 -33.92
CA ASP A 39 1.87 0.22 -33.14
C ASP A 39 3.34 0.62 -33.27
N GLU A 40 3.75 1.27 -34.35
CA GLU A 40 5.11 1.73 -34.54
C GLU A 40 5.44 2.92 -33.62
N THR A 41 4.52 3.86 -33.51
CA THR A 41 4.61 4.98 -32.56
C THR A 41 4.66 4.48 -31.11
N VAL A 42 3.82 3.48 -30.76
CA VAL A 42 3.85 2.86 -29.43
C VAL A 42 5.20 2.20 -29.18
N ARG A 43 5.74 1.48 -30.17
CA ARG A 43 7.05 0.82 -30.09
C ARG A 43 8.16 1.83 -29.82
N LYS A 44 8.25 2.89 -30.61
CA LYS A 44 9.28 3.95 -30.46
C LYS A 44 9.24 4.62 -29.08
N GLU A 45 8.04 4.91 -28.57
CA GLU A 45 7.87 5.47 -27.24
C GLU A 45 8.29 4.51 -26.11
N LEU A 46 8.03 3.22 -26.26
CA LEU A 46 8.46 2.22 -25.29
C LEU A 46 9.97 1.98 -25.33
N GLU A 47 10.56 1.92 -26.54
CA GLU A 47 12.01 1.79 -26.74
C GLU A 47 12.75 2.99 -26.14
N ALA A 48 12.26 4.21 -26.36
CA ALA A 48 12.84 5.43 -25.75
C ALA A 48 12.84 5.40 -24.20
N ARG A 49 11.97 4.60 -23.60
CA ARG A 49 11.83 4.46 -22.14
C ARG A 49 12.32 3.10 -21.62
N GLU A 50 12.87 2.24 -22.47
CA GLU A 50 13.25 0.87 -22.13
C GLU A 50 14.15 0.82 -20.89
N TYR A 51 15.18 1.64 -20.84
CA TYR A 51 16.10 1.71 -19.67
C TYR A 51 15.34 1.98 -18.35
N LEU A 52 14.43 2.95 -18.34
CA LEU A 52 13.65 3.29 -17.14
C LEU A 52 12.71 2.16 -16.76
N ILE A 53 12.05 1.55 -17.75
CA ILE A 53 11.16 0.40 -17.53
C ILE A 53 11.96 -0.77 -16.95
N CYS A 54 13.10 -1.12 -17.55
CA CYS A 54 13.98 -2.19 -17.06
C CYS A 54 14.47 -1.92 -15.64
N LYS A 55 14.88 -0.69 -15.33
CA LYS A 55 15.30 -0.28 -13.99
C LYS A 55 14.20 -0.50 -12.97
N HIS A 56 12.97 -0.08 -13.27
CA HIS A 56 11.82 -0.25 -12.37
C HIS A 56 11.40 -1.71 -12.25
N VAL A 57 11.44 -2.49 -13.33
CA VAL A 57 11.17 -3.95 -13.29
C VAL A 57 12.21 -4.68 -12.45
N ALA A 58 13.49 -4.38 -12.64
CA ALA A 58 14.56 -4.96 -11.84
C ALA A 58 14.41 -4.61 -10.35
N HIS A 59 14.08 -3.36 -10.05
CA HIS A 59 13.78 -2.93 -8.68
C HIS A 59 12.59 -3.69 -8.10
N ARG A 60 11.47 -3.80 -8.84
CA ARG A 60 10.30 -4.61 -8.43
C ARG A 60 10.64 -6.08 -8.19
N LYS A 61 11.41 -6.69 -9.10
CA LYS A 61 11.87 -8.08 -8.92
C LYS A 61 12.74 -8.25 -7.68
N ALA A 62 13.61 -7.27 -7.37
CA ALA A 62 14.43 -7.28 -6.16
C ALA A 62 13.55 -7.15 -4.90
N VAL A 63 12.57 -6.25 -4.90
CA VAL A 63 11.59 -6.11 -3.81
C VAL A 63 10.72 -7.37 -3.68
N ASN A 64 10.31 -7.97 -4.79
CA ASN A 64 9.52 -9.21 -4.78
C ASN A 64 10.33 -10.42 -4.29
N LYS A 65 11.67 -10.45 -4.48
CA LYS A 65 12.53 -11.44 -3.81
C LYS A 65 12.51 -11.30 -2.30
N ALA A 66 12.23 -10.09 -1.79
CA ALA A 66 11.97 -9.82 -0.38
C ALA A 66 10.51 -10.10 0.02
N TYR A 67 9.67 -10.58 -0.92
CA TYR A 67 8.32 -11.07 -0.60
C TYR A 67 8.46 -12.27 0.34
N ILE A 68 8.20 -12.01 1.60
CA ILE A 68 8.32 -13.02 2.65
C ILE A 68 7.00 -13.79 2.62
N ASN A 69 7.08 -15.03 2.17
CA ASN A 69 6.03 -16.02 2.38
C ASN A 69 5.89 -16.23 3.88
N ARG A 70 4.76 -15.81 4.47
CA ARG A 70 4.55 -15.88 5.91
C ARG A 70 3.67 -17.07 6.25
N ASN A 71 4.29 -18.08 6.84
CA ASN A 71 3.57 -19.19 7.46
C ASN A 71 3.31 -18.85 8.94
N PHE A 72 2.13 -19.24 9.44
CA PHE A 72 1.81 -19.06 10.86
C PHE A 72 2.45 -20.16 11.68
N VAL A 73 3.78 -20.06 11.86
CA VAL A 73 4.60 -21.01 12.64
C VAL A 73 5.44 -20.23 13.67
N ASN A 74 5.86 -20.92 14.73
CA ASN A 74 6.70 -20.32 15.77
C ASN A 74 7.97 -19.72 15.16
N GLY A 75 8.33 -18.51 15.59
CA GLY A 75 9.51 -17.78 15.13
C GLY A 75 9.27 -16.96 13.84
N GLN A 76 8.17 -17.16 13.12
CA GLN A 76 7.87 -16.34 11.95
C GLN A 76 7.64 -14.89 12.35
N ALA A 77 8.25 -13.97 11.63
CA ALA A 77 8.15 -12.53 11.88
C ALA A 77 6.94 -11.89 11.19
N PHE A 78 6.19 -11.07 11.94
CA PHE A 78 5.06 -10.27 11.47
C PHE A 78 5.26 -8.81 11.84
N LEU A 79 4.86 -7.90 10.95
CA LEU A 79 5.00 -6.47 11.15
C LEU A 79 3.79 -5.87 11.89
N PHE A 80 4.06 -4.94 12.80
CA PHE A 80 3.06 -4.07 13.40
C PHE A 80 3.69 -2.70 13.68
N MET A 81 3.10 -1.65 13.12
CA MET A 81 3.63 -0.26 13.25
C MET A 81 5.13 -0.15 12.91
N GLY A 82 5.56 -0.81 11.83
CA GLY A 82 6.94 -0.80 11.34
C GLY A 82 7.92 -1.67 12.13
N LYS A 83 7.50 -2.25 13.26
CA LYS A 83 8.32 -3.19 14.04
C LYS A 83 8.02 -4.63 13.67
N SER A 84 9.04 -5.47 13.76
CA SER A 84 8.95 -6.92 13.51
C SER A 84 8.79 -7.65 14.84
N TYR A 85 7.80 -8.53 14.93
CA TYR A 85 7.47 -9.34 16.09
C TYR A 85 7.44 -10.81 15.70
N ASN A 86 8.17 -11.65 16.42
CA ASN A 86 8.15 -13.09 16.18
C ASN A 86 6.87 -13.73 16.74
N LEU A 87 6.28 -14.63 15.97
CA LEU A 87 5.11 -15.39 16.41
C LEU A 87 5.49 -16.47 17.44
N LEU A 88 4.70 -16.59 18.49
CA LEU A 88 4.67 -17.71 19.41
C LEU A 88 3.23 -18.25 19.49
N ILE A 89 3.06 -19.50 19.12
CA ILE A 89 1.80 -20.22 19.26
C ILE A 89 1.75 -20.83 20.66
N SER A 90 0.66 -20.58 21.40
CA SER A 90 0.53 -21.00 22.79
C SER A 90 -0.84 -21.65 23.07
N GLU A 91 -0.80 -22.82 23.66
CA GLU A 91 -1.98 -23.54 24.15
C GLU A 91 -2.64 -22.81 25.33
N THR A 92 -1.84 -22.12 26.15
CA THR A 92 -2.30 -21.44 27.36
C THR A 92 -2.74 -19.99 27.15
N ALA A 93 -2.61 -19.46 25.92
CA ALA A 93 -2.99 -18.09 25.61
C ALA A 93 -4.48 -17.86 25.84
N LYS A 94 -4.82 -16.86 26.68
CA LYS A 94 -6.20 -16.47 26.99
C LYS A 94 -6.86 -15.66 25.89
N LYS A 95 -6.07 -14.82 25.20
CA LYS A 95 -6.52 -13.99 24.07
C LYS A 95 -6.24 -14.70 22.73
N SER A 96 -7.04 -14.40 21.73
CA SER A 96 -6.85 -14.95 20.39
C SER A 96 -5.51 -14.55 19.79
N LEU A 97 -5.11 -13.27 19.95
CA LEU A 97 -3.83 -12.71 19.54
C LEU A 97 -3.52 -11.48 20.40
N GLU A 98 -2.31 -11.38 20.90
CA GLU A 98 -1.79 -10.22 21.61
C GLU A 98 -0.29 -10.04 21.37
N ILE A 99 0.23 -8.87 21.70
CA ILE A 99 1.68 -8.61 21.74
C ILE A 99 2.11 -8.56 23.20
N VAL A 100 3.10 -9.40 23.54
CA VAL A 100 3.75 -9.46 24.86
C VAL A 100 5.25 -9.60 24.61
N ASP A 101 6.06 -8.78 25.26
CA ASP A 101 7.54 -8.84 25.22
C ASP A 101 8.10 -8.99 23.79
N ASP A 102 7.66 -8.10 22.88
CA ASP A 102 8.07 -8.05 21.48
C ASP A 102 7.76 -9.36 20.68
N LYS A 103 6.75 -10.11 21.11
CA LYS A 103 6.23 -11.30 20.40
C LYS A 103 4.74 -11.18 20.16
N PHE A 104 4.29 -11.70 19.02
CA PHE A 104 2.88 -12.03 18.84
C PHE A 104 2.59 -13.38 19.52
N ILE A 105 1.69 -13.39 20.47
CA ILE A 105 1.20 -14.62 21.12
C ILE A 105 -0.16 -14.98 20.49
N LEU A 106 -0.16 -16.03 19.67
CA LEU A 106 -1.37 -16.56 19.02
C LEU A 106 -1.87 -17.76 19.84
N SER A 107 -3.13 -17.73 20.21
CA SER A 107 -3.76 -18.94 20.80
C SER A 107 -3.79 -20.06 19.75
N GLU A 108 -3.35 -21.27 20.10
CA GLU A 108 -3.34 -22.45 19.22
C GLU A 108 -4.72 -22.72 18.61
N ARG A 109 -5.79 -22.49 19.38
CA ARG A 109 -7.19 -22.60 18.91
C ARG A 109 -7.48 -21.72 17.68
N CYS A 110 -6.74 -20.63 17.51
CA CYS A 110 -6.92 -19.68 16.44
C CYS A 110 -6.04 -19.98 15.21
N LEU A 111 -5.15 -20.97 15.28
CA LEU A 111 -4.23 -21.33 14.20
C LEU A 111 -4.95 -21.64 12.87
N PRO A 112 -6.07 -22.40 12.84
CA PRO A 112 -6.79 -22.64 11.57
C PRO A 112 -7.37 -21.39 10.93
N LYS A 113 -7.49 -20.28 11.67
CA LYS A 113 -7.98 -18.96 11.23
C LYS A 113 -6.99 -17.85 11.60
N ALA A 114 -5.69 -18.16 11.54
CA ALA A 114 -4.65 -17.25 11.98
C ALA A 114 -4.68 -15.92 11.19
N LYS A 115 -4.81 -15.98 9.87
CA LYS A 115 -4.89 -14.79 9.01
C LYS A 115 -6.04 -13.86 9.41
N GLU A 116 -7.24 -14.38 9.58
CA GLU A 116 -8.41 -13.60 10.01
C GLU A 116 -8.20 -13.03 11.42
N THR A 117 -7.53 -13.79 12.30
CA THR A 117 -7.22 -13.36 13.66
C THR A 117 -6.26 -12.18 13.65
N PHE A 118 -5.21 -12.22 12.83
CA PHE A 118 -4.29 -11.10 12.61
C PHE A 118 -5.01 -9.88 12.01
N ILE A 119 -5.84 -10.07 10.98
CA ILE A 119 -6.61 -8.97 10.38
C ILE A 119 -7.52 -8.30 11.42
N LYS A 120 -8.21 -9.08 12.26
CA LYS A 120 -9.03 -8.55 13.36
C LYS A 120 -8.18 -7.77 14.37
N PHE A 121 -7.01 -8.28 14.69
CA PHE A 121 -6.06 -7.60 15.59
C PHE A 121 -5.62 -6.26 15.00
N TYR A 122 -5.15 -6.23 13.74
CA TYR A 122 -4.75 -4.98 13.09
C TYR A 122 -5.88 -3.96 13.04
N LYS A 123 -7.11 -4.37 12.71
CA LYS A 123 -8.27 -3.48 12.72
C LYS A 123 -8.55 -2.93 14.12
N LYS A 124 -8.52 -3.79 15.14
CA LYS A 124 -8.80 -3.41 16.53
C LYS A 124 -7.75 -2.45 17.10
N GLN A 125 -6.47 -2.73 16.87
CA GLN A 125 -5.37 -1.89 17.37
C GLN A 125 -5.15 -0.64 16.52
N GLY A 126 -5.37 -0.75 15.21
CA GLY A 126 -5.15 0.35 14.27
C GLY A 126 -6.19 1.46 14.37
N LEU A 127 -7.45 1.14 14.63
CA LEU A 127 -8.52 2.14 14.62
C LEU A 127 -8.31 3.28 15.62
N PRO A 128 -8.02 3.03 16.91
CA PRO A 128 -7.75 4.11 17.87
C PRO A 128 -6.48 4.89 17.55
N TYR A 129 -5.46 4.22 16.98
CA TYR A 129 -4.25 4.89 16.52
C TYR A 129 -4.57 5.86 15.36
N LEU A 130 -5.25 5.38 14.32
CA LEU A 130 -5.64 6.21 13.18
C LEU A 130 -6.51 7.39 13.63
N GLN A 131 -7.48 7.17 14.53
CA GLN A 131 -8.32 8.25 15.05
C GLN A 131 -7.48 9.35 15.69
N LYS A 132 -6.56 8.99 16.58
CA LYS A 132 -5.66 9.96 17.24
C LYS A 132 -4.83 10.76 16.24
N ARG A 133 -4.30 10.09 15.20
CA ARG A 133 -3.47 10.75 14.17
C ARG A 133 -4.32 11.63 13.25
N ILE A 134 -5.52 11.18 12.89
CA ILE A 134 -6.48 11.96 12.10
C ILE A 134 -6.90 13.22 12.86
N ASP A 135 -7.20 13.13 14.15
CA ASP A 135 -7.56 14.29 14.97
C ASP A 135 -6.43 15.34 15.02
N TYR A 136 -5.18 14.88 15.01
CA TYR A 136 -4.01 15.75 14.92
C TYR A 136 -3.89 16.42 13.55
N PHE A 137 -3.85 15.62 12.48
CA PHE A 137 -3.63 16.14 11.13
C PHE A 137 -4.82 16.90 10.55
N SER A 138 -6.03 16.61 10.98
CA SER A 138 -7.24 17.37 10.60
C SER A 138 -7.14 18.85 10.96
N LYS A 139 -6.47 19.19 12.06
CA LYS A 139 -6.21 20.59 12.46
C LYS A 139 -5.23 21.26 11.51
N LEU A 140 -4.21 20.55 11.07
CA LEU A 140 -3.18 21.06 10.15
C LEU A 140 -3.70 21.21 8.73
N VAL A 141 -4.46 20.23 8.25
CA VAL A 141 -5.08 20.27 6.90
C VAL A 141 -6.29 21.23 6.88
N GLY A 142 -6.92 21.49 8.04
CA GLY A 142 -8.12 22.33 8.16
C GLY A 142 -9.41 21.62 7.69
N ARG A 143 -9.44 20.29 7.68
CA ARG A 143 -10.61 19.45 7.35
C ARG A 143 -10.58 18.16 8.16
N ALA A 144 -11.76 17.68 8.57
CA ALA A 144 -11.93 16.42 9.25
C ALA A 144 -12.89 15.51 8.49
N PRO A 145 -12.67 14.18 8.48
CA PRO A 145 -13.59 13.25 7.86
C PRO A 145 -14.85 13.07 8.72
N THR A 146 -15.95 12.63 8.11
CA THR A 146 -17.19 12.26 8.83
C THR A 146 -17.04 10.95 9.58
N SER A 147 -16.25 10.03 9.07
CA SER A 147 -15.95 8.74 9.71
C SER A 147 -14.69 8.11 9.13
N ILE A 148 -14.11 7.17 9.86
CA ILE A 148 -12.99 6.36 9.39
C ILE A 148 -13.31 4.87 9.53
N ARG A 149 -12.75 4.05 8.64
CA ARG A 149 -12.91 2.60 8.65
C ARG A 149 -11.60 1.92 8.28
N ILE A 150 -11.38 0.73 8.83
CA ILE A 150 -10.32 -0.16 8.38
C ILE A 150 -10.98 -1.37 7.72
N ILE A 151 -10.80 -1.49 6.41
CA ILE A 151 -11.47 -2.52 5.59
C ILE A 151 -10.48 -3.20 4.64
N GLU A 152 -10.93 -4.10 3.81
CA GLU A 152 -10.20 -4.59 2.65
C GLU A 152 -10.44 -3.62 1.48
N LEU A 153 -9.39 -3.17 0.81
CA LEU A 153 -9.46 -2.16 -0.27
C LEU A 153 -8.84 -2.63 -1.59
N GLY A 154 -8.68 -3.93 -1.77
CA GLY A 154 -8.05 -4.44 -2.99
C GLY A 154 -6.69 -3.78 -3.27
N GLY A 155 -6.57 -3.01 -4.35
CA GLY A 155 -5.32 -2.39 -4.81
C GLY A 155 -4.90 -1.08 -4.13
N HIS A 156 -5.71 -0.51 -3.24
CA HIS A 156 -5.45 0.79 -2.61
C HIS A 156 -5.04 0.65 -1.15
N TRP A 157 -4.20 1.58 -0.68
CA TRP A 157 -3.82 1.68 0.74
C TRP A 157 -4.87 2.40 1.57
N ALA A 158 -5.46 3.43 0.99
CA ALA A 158 -6.54 4.21 1.57
C ALA A 158 -7.44 4.78 0.48
N SER A 159 -8.58 5.34 0.84
CA SER A 159 -9.48 6.02 -0.07
C SER A 159 -10.38 6.99 0.69
N CYS A 160 -10.65 8.15 0.08
CA CYS A 160 -11.64 9.10 0.54
C CYS A 160 -12.92 8.99 -0.31
N THR A 161 -14.08 8.86 0.33
CA THR A 161 -15.38 8.80 -0.37
C THR A 161 -15.99 10.19 -0.55
N PRO A 162 -16.93 10.37 -1.50
CA PRO A 162 -17.69 11.63 -1.64
C PRO A 162 -18.44 12.04 -0.36
N GLN A 163 -18.76 11.09 0.53
CA GLN A 163 -19.40 11.35 1.83
C GLN A 163 -18.37 11.69 2.93
N HIS A 164 -17.15 11.97 2.55
CA HIS A 164 -16.04 12.31 3.45
C HIS A 164 -15.71 11.19 4.47
N THR A 165 -15.96 9.93 4.13
CA THR A 165 -15.46 8.77 4.89
C THR A 165 -14.08 8.39 4.37
N ILE A 166 -13.11 8.24 5.27
CA ILE A 166 -11.79 7.73 4.92
C ILE A 166 -11.72 6.24 5.27
N ASN A 167 -11.39 5.43 4.28
CA ASN A 167 -11.16 4.01 4.45
C ASN A 167 -9.66 3.72 4.36
N PHE A 168 -9.15 2.92 5.27
CA PHE A 168 -7.77 2.43 5.27
C PHE A 168 -7.76 0.93 5.05
N HIS A 169 -6.83 0.46 4.24
CA HIS A 169 -6.57 -0.98 4.15
C HIS A 169 -5.90 -1.43 5.46
N TRP A 170 -6.33 -2.58 6.03
CA TRP A 170 -5.76 -3.09 7.28
C TRP A 170 -4.24 -3.29 7.22
N LYS A 171 -3.68 -3.55 6.03
CA LYS A 171 -2.22 -3.67 5.80
C LYS A 171 -1.45 -2.40 6.15
N CYS A 172 -2.09 -1.22 6.10
CA CYS A 172 -1.44 0.03 6.48
C CYS A 172 -0.89 -0.01 7.91
N ILE A 173 -1.54 -0.77 8.80
CA ILE A 173 -1.14 -0.87 10.22
C ILE A 173 0.18 -1.66 10.39
N MET A 174 0.63 -2.36 9.36
CA MET A 174 1.94 -3.01 9.34
C MET A 174 3.07 -2.03 9.00
N ALA A 175 2.76 -0.91 8.33
CA ALA A 175 3.73 0.10 7.90
C ALA A 175 4.30 0.91 9.07
N LYS A 176 5.39 1.63 8.81
CA LYS A 176 5.97 2.58 9.76
C LYS A 176 4.99 3.72 10.08
N PRO A 177 5.03 4.30 11.29
CA PRO A 177 4.15 5.41 11.68
C PRO A 177 4.16 6.57 10.69
N GLU A 178 5.33 6.96 10.17
CA GLU A 178 5.47 8.07 9.22
C GLU A 178 4.73 7.80 7.90
N VAL A 179 4.75 6.54 7.45
CA VAL A 179 4.04 6.10 6.24
C VAL A 179 2.53 6.08 6.46
N ILE A 180 2.07 5.69 7.66
CA ILE A 180 0.66 5.77 8.04
C ILE A 180 0.21 7.23 8.08
N ASP A 181 1.02 8.11 8.65
CA ASP A 181 0.77 9.55 8.70
C ASP A 181 0.66 10.16 7.30
N TYR A 182 1.54 9.77 6.38
CA TYR A 182 1.43 10.16 4.97
C TYR A 182 0.09 9.77 4.34
N LEU A 183 -0.35 8.52 4.54
CA LEU A 183 -1.65 8.09 4.04
C LEU A 183 -2.79 8.91 4.64
N ILE A 184 -2.72 9.25 5.93
CA ILE A 184 -3.71 10.10 6.59
C ILE A 184 -3.74 11.50 5.99
N VAL A 185 -2.58 12.15 5.83
CA VAL A 185 -2.48 13.50 5.27
C VAL A 185 -2.98 13.51 3.82
N HIS A 186 -2.64 12.50 3.04
CA HIS A 186 -3.08 12.32 1.65
C HIS A 186 -4.62 12.27 1.57
N GLU A 187 -5.25 11.40 2.37
CA GLU A 187 -6.71 11.24 2.35
C GLU A 187 -7.45 12.44 2.95
N LEU A 188 -6.91 13.10 3.97
CA LEU A 188 -7.45 14.35 4.49
C LEU A 188 -7.39 15.47 3.45
N THR A 189 -6.32 15.53 2.65
CA THR A 189 -6.16 16.51 1.60
C THR A 189 -7.21 16.32 0.49
N HIS A 190 -7.65 15.07 0.22
CA HIS A 190 -8.75 14.80 -0.70
C HIS A 190 -10.10 15.40 -0.26
N LEU A 191 -10.30 15.67 1.03
CA LEU A 191 -11.49 16.39 1.51
C LEU A 191 -11.54 17.86 1.01
N LYS A 192 -10.42 18.38 0.52
CA LYS A 192 -10.25 19.74 0.02
C LYS A 192 -10.04 19.76 -1.50
N TYR A 193 -9.23 18.85 -2.01
CA TYR A 193 -8.82 18.73 -3.39
C TYR A 193 -9.06 17.31 -3.89
N PRO A 194 -10.19 17.03 -4.55
CA PRO A 194 -10.53 15.67 -4.99
C PRO A 194 -9.54 15.05 -6.00
N GLN A 195 -8.78 15.89 -6.71
CA GLN A 195 -7.82 15.46 -7.73
C GLN A 195 -6.39 15.81 -7.31
N HIS A 196 -5.41 15.00 -7.72
CA HIS A 196 -3.98 15.19 -7.45
C HIS A 196 -3.38 16.34 -8.31
N THR A 197 -3.94 17.54 -8.20
CA THR A 197 -3.46 18.76 -8.84
C THR A 197 -2.21 19.29 -8.12
N ARG A 198 -1.57 20.32 -8.66
CA ARG A 198 -0.48 21.01 -7.98
C ARG A 198 -0.90 21.51 -6.59
N GLN A 199 -2.10 22.09 -6.46
CA GLN A 199 -2.63 22.55 -5.18
C GLN A 199 -2.78 21.44 -4.15
N PHE A 200 -3.17 20.21 -4.60
CA PHE A 200 -3.21 19.02 -3.73
C PHE A 200 -1.81 18.74 -3.16
N TRP A 201 -0.81 18.63 -4.03
CA TRP A 201 0.55 18.30 -3.60
C TRP A 201 1.21 19.40 -2.78
N ASP A 202 0.97 20.67 -3.12
CA ASP A 202 1.43 21.82 -2.31
C ASP A 202 0.81 21.77 -0.90
N SER A 203 -0.47 21.36 -0.78
CA SER A 203 -1.13 21.18 0.52
C SER A 203 -0.56 19.98 1.30
N VAL A 204 -0.29 18.85 0.65
CA VAL A 204 0.37 17.70 1.30
C VAL A 204 1.77 18.11 1.78
N PHE A 205 2.55 18.76 0.94
CA PHE A 205 3.89 19.21 1.25
C PHE A 205 3.92 20.20 2.44
N SER A 206 2.96 21.10 2.52
CA SER A 206 2.89 22.08 3.63
C SER A 206 2.70 21.43 5.00
N VAL A 207 2.03 20.28 5.06
CA VAL A 207 1.78 19.53 6.29
C VAL A 207 2.86 18.48 6.54
N MET A 208 3.38 17.88 5.49
CA MET A 208 4.36 16.79 5.55
C MET A 208 5.41 16.94 4.41
N PRO A 209 6.46 17.72 4.63
CA PRO A 209 7.51 17.93 3.60
C PRO A 209 8.20 16.64 3.15
N SER A 210 8.29 15.63 4.02
CA SER A 210 8.88 14.32 3.72
C SER A 210 7.91 13.33 3.04
N TYR A 211 6.75 13.77 2.56
CA TYR A 211 5.72 12.88 2.00
C TYR A 211 6.25 12.00 0.86
N LYS A 212 7.18 12.53 0.07
CA LYS A 212 7.74 11.82 -1.08
C LYS A 212 8.52 10.56 -0.67
N GLU A 213 9.26 10.63 0.43
CA GLU A 213 9.97 9.47 1.01
C GLU A 213 9.00 8.37 1.43
N CYS A 214 7.84 8.75 1.98
CA CYS A 214 6.81 7.80 2.38
C CYS A 214 6.09 7.17 1.17
N GLU A 215 5.83 7.97 0.12
CA GLU A 215 5.26 7.50 -1.13
C GLU A 215 6.21 6.49 -1.81
N ASP A 216 7.49 6.85 -1.92
CA ASP A 216 8.53 5.98 -2.50
C ASP A 216 8.69 4.70 -1.66
N TRP A 217 8.65 4.80 -0.33
CA TRP A 217 8.67 3.63 0.54
C TRP A 217 7.47 2.68 0.30
N LEU A 218 6.26 3.22 0.17
CA LEU A 218 5.07 2.40 -0.14
C LEU A 218 5.16 1.76 -1.51
N HIS A 219 5.70 2.49 -2.49
CA HIS A 219 5.94 1.97 -3.83
C HIS A 219 6.92 0.79 -3.78
N ASP A 220 8.00 0.92 -3.01
CA ASP A 220 9.09 -0.05 -2.98
C ASP A 220 8.80 -1.24 -2.06
N TYR A 221 8.27 -0.99 -0.87
CA TYR A 221 8.13 -1.99 0.19
C TYR A 221 6.68 -2.38 0.49
N GLY A 222 5.69 -1.71 -0.09
CA GLY A 222 4.29 -2.00 0.19
C GLY A 222 3.89 -3.46 -0.09
N VAL A 223 4.53 -4.11 -1.06
CA VAL A 223 4.32 -5.54 -1.36
C VAL A 223 4.67 -6.45 -0.16
N THR A 224 5.59 -6.02 0.71
CA THR A 224 5.98 -6.79 1.90
C THR A 224 4.97 -6.74 3.04
N LEU A 225 4.02 -5.81 2.97
CA LEU A 225 2.92 -5.66 3.93
C LEU A 225 1.82 -6.68 3.61
N ASN A 226 2.05 -7.94 3.93
CA ASN A 226 1.12 -9.03 3.64
C ASN A 226 1.14 -10.08 4.77
N LEU A 227 0.11 -10.92 4.79
CA LEU A 227 -0.04 -12.10 5.66
C LEU A 227 -0.18 -13.38 4.83
N ASP A 228 0.14 -13.33 3.53
CA ASP A 228 -0.13 -14.45 2.64
C ASP A 228 0.99 -15.49 2.79
N SER A 229 0.56 -16.72 3.01
CA SER A 229 1.35 -17.92 2.74
C SER A 229 1.23 -18.19 1.24
N GLY A 230 2.33 -18.38 0.54
CA GLY A 230 2.36 -18.75 -0.87
C GLY A 230 1.63 -20.05 -1.16
#